data_bc5956fd4cad7847332831f2572db13d
#
_entry.id   bc5956fd4cad7847332831f2572db13d
#
_cell.length_a   1.000
_cell.length_b   1.000
_cell.length_c   1.000
_cell.angle_alpha   90.00
_cell.angle_beta   90.00
_cell.angle_gamma   90.00
#
_symmetry.space_group_name_H-M   'P 1'
#
loop_
_entity.id
_entity.type
_entity.pdbx_description
1 polymer ?
#
loop_
_entity_poly.entity_id
_entity_poly.type
_entity_poly.pdbx_seq_one_letter_code
_entity_poly.pdbx_strand_id
1 'polypeptide(L)'
;TVSSMVNGGRRVTPHLGVSVLDKKGKTVKTFKYGEKEGIVSEKTSETTQELLEKVVSEGSGKNAYLEGYSIGGKTATSQTLPRSAGKYISSFIGFAPADDPQILGMVIIHDPQGIYYGGTIAAPVLRDIYDNVLPYLGIEKK
;
A
#
# COMPACT_ATOMS: atom_id res chain seq x y z
N THR A 1 -1.54 -7.59 -6.24
CA THR A 1 -2.96 -7.95 -6.00
C THR A 1 -3.76 -6.76 -5.47
N VAL A 2 -3.37 -6.16 -4.33
CA VAL A 2 -4.13 -5.03 -3.76
C VAL A 2 -4.16 -3.85 -4.73
N SER A 3 -3.05 -3.52 -5.38
CA SER A 3 -3.01 -2.48 -6.42
C SER A 3 -4.10 -2.70 -7.48
N SER A 4 -4.25 -3.93 -8.01
CA SER A 4 -5.28 -4.20 -9.03
C SER A 4 -6.72 -4.15 -8.52
N MET A 5 -6.94 -4.16 -7.21
CA MET A 5 -8.27 -4.01 -6.62
C MET A 5 -8.67 -2.54 -6.39
N VAL A 6 -7.69 -1.63 -6.37
CA VAL A 6 -7.92 -0.22 -6.05
C VAL A 6 -7.50 0.74 -7.18
N ASN A 7 -7.21 0.23 -8.38
CA ASN A 7 -6.81 1.03 -9.55
C ASN A 7 -7.69 0.78 -10.79
N GLY A 8 -8.97 0.51 -10.60
CA GLY A 8 -9.90 0.22 -11.71
C GLY A 8 -9.78 -1.21 -12.27
N GLY A 9 -9.17 -2.15 -11.53
CA GLY A 9 -9.05 -3.55 -11.97
C GLY A 9 -7.86 -3.81 -12.88
N ARG A 10 -6.87 -2.94 -12.93
CA ARG A 10 -5.67 -3.07 -13.76
C ARG A 10 -4.52 -3.70 -12.97
N ARG A 11 -4.05 -4.87 -13.38
CA ARG A 11 -2.87 -5.51 -12.82
C ARG A 11 -1.63 -5.16 -13.65
N VAL A 12 -0.68 -4.50 -13.01
CA VAL A 12 0.64 -4.20 -13.58
C VAL A 12 1.67 -5.25 -13.16
N THR A 13 2.69 -5.47 -13.99
CA THR A 13 3.83 -6.31 -13.63
C THR A 13 4.80 -5.50 -12.77
N PRO A 14 4.99 -5.83 -11.47
CA PRO A 14 5.96 -5.13 -10.63
C PRO A 14 7.36 -5.23 -11.20
N HIS A 15 8.09 -4.11 -11.24
CA HIS A 15 9.44 -4.06 -11.77
C HIS A 15 10.24 -2.92 -11.17
N LEU A 16 11.56 -3.05 -11.16
CA LEU A 16 12.50 -2.03 -10.69
C LEU A 16 13.24 -1.35 -11.86
N GLY A 17 13.51 -2.10 -12.94
CA GLY A 17 14.23 -1.57 -14.09
C GLY A 17 13.31 -0.91 -15.09
N VAL A 18 13.56 0.34 -15.46
CA VAL A 18 12.79 1.08 -16.47
C VAL A 18 13.55 1.14 -17.78
N SER A 19 14.86 1.46 -17.73
CA SER A 19 15.70 1.59 -18.89
C SER A 19 17.18 1.33 -18.58
N VAL A 20 17.96 1.08 -19.61
CA VAL A 20 19.42 1.05 -19.55
C VAL A 20 19.94 2.28 -20.26
N LEU A 21 20.84 3.00 -19.60
CA LEU A 21 21.50 4.18 -20.15
C LEU A 21 22.97 3.86 -20.47
N ASP A 22 23.53 4.52 -21.46
CA ASP A 22 24.98 4.50 -21.74
C ASP A 22 25.72 5.46 -20.78
N LYS A 23 27.07 5.50 -20.92
CA LYS A 23 27.93 6.38 -20.10
C LYS A 23 27.65 7.88 -20.30
N LYS A 24 26.93 8.26 -21.36
CA LYS A 24 26.54 9.64 -21.70
C LYS A 24 25.08 9.95 -21.26
N GLY A 25 24.40 9.02 -20.58
CA GLY A 25 23.01 9.18 -20.16
C GLY A 25 21.96 8.92 -21.25
N LYS A 26 22.39 8.45 -22.46
CA LYS A 26 21.46 8.13 -23.54
C LYS A 26 20.83 6.76 -23.31
N THR A 27 19.51 6.67 -23.47
CA THR A 27 18.77 5.41 -23.37
C THR A 27 19.20 4.43 -24.48
N VAL A 28 19.73 3.28 -24.07
CA VAL A 28 20.14 2.16 -24.95
C VAL A 28 19.00 1.15 -25.08
N LYS A 29 18.25 0.94 -24.00
CA LYS A 29 17.14 -0.02 -23.96
C LYS A 29 16.08 0.46 -22.99
N THR A 30 14.80 0.37 -23.37
CA THR A 30 13.65 0.55 -22.49
C THR A 30 12.99 -0.80 -22.29
N PHE A 31 12.67 -1.15 -21.03
CA PHE A 31 11.92 -2.35 -20.72
C PHE A 31 10.42 -2.07 -20.89
N LYS A 32 9.70 -3.06 -21.42
CA LYS A 32 8.24 -3.03 -21.51
C LYS A 32 7.69 -4.14 -20.60
N TYR A 33 6.71 -3.80 -19.79
CA TYR A 33 6.06 -4.71 -18.88
C TYR A 33 4.59 -4.87 -19.24
N GLY A 34 4.08 -6.09 -19.09
CA GLY A 34 2.69 -6.38 -19.42
C GLY A 34 1.73 -5.86 -18.35
N GLU A 35 0.58 -5.43 -18.81
CA GLU A 35 -0.57 -5.08 -17.98
C GLU A 35 -1.74 -6.02 -18.33
N LYS A 36 -2.61 -6.28 -17.36
CA LYS A 36 -3.84 -7.04 -17.56
C LYS A 36 -5.00 -6.27 -16.93
N GLU A 37 -5.99 -5.97 -17.74
CA GLU A 37 -7.22 -5.29 -17.33
C GLU A 37 -8.30 -6.30 -16.90
N GLY A 38 -9.35 -5.79 -16.26
CA GLY A 38 -10.54 -6.58 -15.91
C GLY A 38 -10.30 -7.60 -14.80
N ILE A 39 -9.35 -7.35 -13.88
CA ILE A 39 -9.16 -8.19 -12.68
C ILE A 39 -10.38 -8.10 -11.77
N VAL A 40 -10.90 -6.89 -11.60
CA VAL A 40 -12.22 -6.57 -11.02
C VAL A 40 -12.86 -5.48 -11.85
N SER A 41 -14.19 -5.29 -11.75
CA SER A 41 -14.86 -4.16 -12.40
C SER A 41 -14.45 -2.84 -11.75
N GLU A 42 -14.55 -1.74 -12.50
CA GLU A 42 -14.32 -0.38 -11.99
C GLU A 42 -15.19 -0.11 -10.76
N LYS A 43 -16.51 -0.40 -10.84
CA LYS A 43 -17.42 -0.28 -9.70
C LYS A 43 -16.99 -1.09 -8.46
N THR A 44 -16.44 -2.29 -8.65
CA THR A 44 -15.91 -3.10 -7.54
C THR A 44 -14.65 -2.45 -6.95
N SER A 45 -13.81 -1.87 -7.81
CA SER A 45 -12.62 -1.14 -7.38
C SER A 45 -13.00 0.09 -6.52
N GLU A 46 -13.92 0.92 -6.99
CA GLU A 46 -14.44 2.08 -6.27
C GLU A 46 -15.02 1.70 -4.91
N THR A 47 -15.91 0.69 -4.88
CA THR A 47 -16.48 0.18 -3.62
C THR A 47 -15.39 -0.33 -2.67
N THR A 48 -14.35 -0.96 -3.20
CA THR A 48 -13.21 -1.43 -2.40
C THR A 48 -12.41 -0.26 -1.81
N GLN A 49 -12.19 0.79 -2.59
CA GLN A 49 -11.53 2.01 -2.13
C GLN A 49 -12.31 2.64 -0.96
N GLU A 50 -13.63 2.83 -1.12
CA GLU A 50 -14.50 3.39 -0.07
C GLU A 50 -14.48 2.56 1.21
N LEU A 51 -14.57 1.23 1.10
CA LEU A 51 -14.56 0.34 2.26
C LEU A 51 -13.20 0.37 2.98
N LEU A 52 -12.09 0.39 2.23
CA LEU A 52 -10.75 0.43 2.79
C LEU A 52 -10.40 1.79 3.37
N GLU A 53 -10.96 2.87 2.84
CA GLU A 53 -10.87 4.20 3.45
C GLU A 53 -11.55 4.22 4.82
N LYS A 54 -12.75 3.65 4.95
CA LYS A 54 -13.45 3.51 6.25
C LYS A 54 -12.69 2.66 7.27
N VAL A 55 -11.88 1.71 6.84
CA VAL A 55 -11.00 0.97 7.76
C VAL A 55 -9.99 1.91 8.44
N VAL A 56 -9.56 2.96 7.75
CA VAL A 56 -8.61 3.96 8.28
C VAL A 56 -9.35 5.06 9.03
N SER A 57 -10.42 5.62 8.47
CA SER A 57 -11.15 6.74 9.10
C SER A 57 -11.92 6.31 10.37
N GLU A 58 -12.52 5.12 10.37
CA GLU A 58 -13.44 4.69 11.43
C GLU A 58 -13.07 3.34 12.07
N GLY A 59 -12.15 2.58 11.46
CA GLY A 59 -11.93 1.18 11.80
C GLY A 59 -10.60 0.85 12.45
N SER A 60 -10.15 -0.40 12.23
CA SER A 60 -8.93 -0.98 12.82
C SER A 60 -7.63 -0.36 12.27
N GLY A 61 -7.70 0.40 11.20
CA GLY A 61 -6.58 1.10 10.58
C GLY A 61 -6.40 2.55 11.04
N LYS A 62 -7.15 3.02 12.03
CA LYS A 62 -7.16 4.44 12.47
C LYS A 62 -5.80 5.03 12.81
N ASN A 63 -4.82 4.21 13.18
CA ASN A 63 -3.46 4.67 13.44
C ASN A 63 -2.68 5.03 12.15
N ALA A 64 -3.23 4.71 10.97
CA ALA A 64 -2.72 5.20 9.69
C ALA A 64 -3.42 6.49 9.22
N TYR A 65 -4.38 7.01 9.98
CA TYR A 65 -5.04 8.28 9.64
C TYR A 65 -4.05 9.43 9.62
N LEU A 66 -4.12 10.24 8.59
CA LEU A 66 -3.29 11.43 8.39
C LEU A 66 -4.20 12.59 7.98
N GLU A 67 -4.22 13.63 8.81
CA GLU A 67 -5.09 14.79 8.60
C GLU A 67 -4.80 15.48 7.26
N GLY A 68 -5.87 15.75 6.51
CA GLY A 68 -5.80 16.34 5.18
C GLY A 68 -5.51 15.35 4.05
N TYR A 69 -5.34 14.05 4.35
CA TYR A 69 -5.16 13.02 3.32
C TYR A 69 -6.18 11.89 3.49
N SER A 70 -6.78 11.49 2.36
CA SER A 70 -7.61 10.30 2.30
C SER A 70 -6.72 9.07 2.13
N ILE A 71 -6.70 8.19 3.13
CA ILE A 71 -5.90 6.95 3.11
C ILE A 71 -6.84 5.76 3.22
N GLY A 72 -6.72 4.83 2.29
CA GLY A 72 -7.35 3.52 2.38
C GLY A 72 -6.34 2.47 2.82
N GLY A 73 -6.77 1.45 3.58
CA GLY A 73 -5.81 0.43 4.01
C GLY A 73 -6.41 -0.75 4.75
N LYS A 74 -5.55 -1.74 5.05
CA LYS A 74 -5.92 -2.96 5.78
C LYS A 74 -4.81 -3.43 6.70
N THR A 75 -5.19 -3.72 7.92
CA THR A 75 -4.35 -4.37 8.93
C THR A 75 -4.28 -5.87 8.67
N ALA A 76 -3.15 -6.49 8.97
CA ALA A 76 -3.04 -7.93 9.09
C ALA A 76 -2.11 -8.33 10.24
N THR A 77 -2.40 -9.50 10.82
CA THR A 77 -1.58 -10.13 11.84
C THR A 77 -1.67 -11.63 11.64
N SER A 78 -0.55 -12.25 11.28
CA SER A 78 -0.44 -13.68 11.01
C SER A 78 0.44 -14.35 12.03
N GLN A 79 0.02 -15.48 12.57
CA GLN A 79 0.90 -16.33 13.36
C GLN A 79 1.76 -17.21 12.45
N THR A 80 3.07 -17.27 12.71
CA THR A 80 3.98 -18.13 11.93
C THR A 80 3.90 -19.60 12.37
N LEU A 81 4.42 -20.50 11.54
CA LEU A 81 4.55 -21.91 11.88
C LEU A 81 5.95 -22.24 12.42
N PRO A 82 6.06 -23.18 13.36
CA PRO A 82 4.97 -23.83 14.09
C PRO A 82 4.29 -22.86 15.06
N ARG A 83 2.99 -22.95 15.23
CA ARG A 83 2.22 -22.06 16.13
C ARG A 83 2.70 -22.06 17.58
N SER A 84 3.31 -23.19 18.01
CA SER A 84 3.94 -23.31 19.32
C SER A 84 5.09 -22.33 19.56
N ALA A 85 5.68 -21.77 18.50
CA ALA A 85 6.73 -20.76 18.62
C ALA A 85 6.20 -19.39 19.09
N GLY A 86 4.88 -19.15 19.05
CA GLY A 86 4.27 -17.91 19.51
C GLY A 86 4.67 -16.66 18.71
N LYS A 87 5.21 -16.83 17.49
CA LYS A 87 5.73 -15.75 16.66
C LYS A 87 4.69 -15.23 15.67
N TYR A 88 4.75 -13.93 15.39
CA TYR A 88 3.81 -13.24 14.53
C TYR A 88 4.50 -12.44 13.44
N ILE A 89 3.77 -12.21 12.35
CA ILE A 89 4.07 -11.20 11.33
C ILE A 89 2.93 -10.19 11.38
N SER A 90 3.27 -8.95 11.66
CA SER A 90 2.34 -7.83 11.75
C SER A 90 2.51 -6.95 10.53
N SER A 91 1.42 -6.58 9.87
CA SER A 91 1.52 -5.76 8.69
C SER A 91 0.36 -4.78 8.56
N PHE A 92 0.61 -3.73 7.81
CA PHE A 92 -0.38 -2.80 7.31
C PHE A 92 -0.06 -2.48 5.86
N ILE A 93 -1.07 -2.58 5.00
CA ILE A 93 -1.01 -2.12 3.62
C ILE A 93 -1.95 -0.93 3.47
N GLY A 94 -1.49 0.14 2.81
CA GLY A 94 -2.30 1.32 2.60
C GLY A 94 -2.00 1.97 1.25
N PHE A 95 -2.95 2.74 0.75
CA PHE A 95 -2.86 3.50 -0.49
C PHE A 95 -3.42 4.90 -0.28
N ALA A 96 -2.95 5.83 -1.07
CA ALA A 96 -3.34 7.23 -1.01
C ALA A 96 -3.20 7.93 -2.38
N PRO A 97 -4.07 8.93 -2.68
CA PRO A 97 -5.36 9.19 -2.05
C PRO A 97 -6.30 8.00 -2.18
N ALA A 98 -7.29 7.85 -1.29
CA ALA A 98 -8.17 6.68 -1.33
C ALA A 98 -9.13 6.68 -2.52
N ASP A 99 -9.53 7.86 -2.98
CA ASP A 99 -10.42 8.10 -4.12
C ASP A 99 -9.70 8.10 -5.48
N ASP A 100 -8.37 8.32 -5.50
CA ASP A 100 -7.54 8.28 -6.71
C ASP A 100 -6.13 7.75 -6.36
N PRO A 101 -5.95 6.45 -6.15
CA PRO A 101 -4.72 5.87 -5.63
C PRO A 101 -3.49 6.12 -6.51
N GLN A 102 -2.54 6.90 -6.02
CA GLN A 102 -1.27 7.22 -6.68
C GLN A 102 -0.11 6.40 -6.09
N ILE A 103 -0.21 6.00 -4.83
CA ILE A 103 0.81 5.21 -4.15
C ILE A 103 0.17 4.08 -3.33
N LEU A 104 0.84 2.95 -3.31
CA LEU A 104 0.55 1.81 -2.45
C LEU A 104 1.80 1.49 -1.64
N GLY A 105 1.69 1.47 -0.32
CA GLY A 105 2.75 1.10 0.60
C GLY A 105 2.36 -0.09 1.48
N MET A 106 3.37 -0.84 1.92
CA MET A 106 3.19 -1.93 2.87
C MET A 106 4.30 -1.94 3.90
N VAL A 107 3.93 -2.01 5.16
CA VAL A 107 4.85 -2.22 6.29
C VAL A 107 4.66 -3.63 6.81
N ILE A 108 5.77 -4.36 6.95
CA ILE A 108 5.79 -5.73 7.47
C ILE A 108 6.80 -5.79 8.60
N ILE A 109 6.38 -6.23 9.78
CA ILE A 109 7.20 -6.39 10.97
C ILE A 109 7.21 -7.86 11.34
N HIS A 110 8.38 -8.47 11.29
CA HIS A 110 8.60 -9.88 11.63
C HIS A 110 8.95 -10.02 13.10
N ASP A 111 8.30 -10.99 13.76
CA ASP A 111 8.56 -11.38 15.14
C ASP A 111 8.63 -10.21 16.13
N PRO A 112 7.60 -9.31 16.14
CA PRO A 112 7.59 -8.18 17.07
C PRO A 112 7.55 -8.69 18.51
N GLN A 113 8.26 -8.01 19.39
CA GLN A 113 8.26 -8.33 20.81
C GLN A 113 7.18 -7.52 21.53
N GLY A 114 6.37 -8.17 22.34
CA GLY A 114 5.27 -7.53 23.07
C GLY A 114 4.01 -7.37 22.20
N ILE A 115 3.65 -6.15 21.84
CA ILE A 115 2.46 -5.87 21.01
C ILE A 115 2.72 -6.30 19.56
N TYR A 116 1.82 -7.11 19.01
CA TYR A 116 1.96 -7.71 17.68
C TYR A 116 0.80 -7.41 16.71
N TYR A 117 -0.10 -6.50 17.05
CA TYR A 117 -1.20 -6.13 16.15
C TYR A 117 -0.75 -5.15 15.07
N GLY A 118 -0.95 -5.51 13.78
CA GLY A 118 -0.53 -4.69 12.64
C GLY A 118 -1.11 -3.28 12.64
N GLY A 119 -2.37 -3.12 13.08
CA GLY A 119 -3.00 -1.80 13.24
C GLY A 119 -2.35 -0.93 14.34
N THR A 120 -1.66 -1.55 15.29
CA THR A 120 -1.01 -0.84 16.41
C THR A 120 0.44 -0.48 16.09
N ILE A 121 1.18 -1.39 15.44
CA ILE A 121 2.63 -1.20 15.26
C ILE A 121 3.05 -0.93 13.82
N ALA A 122 2.31 -1.40 12.81
CA ALA A 122 2.66 -1.19 11.39
C ALA A 122 1.91 0.01 10.76
N ALA A 123 0.66 0.24 11.15
CA ALA A 123 -0.13 1.36 10.62
C ALA A 123 0.48 2.74 10.90
N PRO A 124 0.96 3.07 12.12
CA PRO A 124 1.58 4.36 12.39
C PRO A 124 2.89 4.55 11.62
N VAL A 125 3.65 3.49 11.36
CA VAL A 125 4.87 3.59 10.54
C VAL A 125 4.53 3.98 9.10
N LEU A 126 3.46 3.39 8.51
CA LEU A 126 3.03 3.80 7.18
C LEU A 126 2.52 5.24 7.16
N ARG A 127 1.79 5.68 8.19
CA ARG A 127 1.36 7.08 8.34
C ARG A 127 2.55 8.02 8.31
N ASP A 128 3.58 7.74 9.09
CA ASP A 128 4.78 8.59 9.19
C ASP A 128 5.56 8.61 7.87
N ILE A 129 5.58 7.51 7.12
CA ILE A 129 6.12 7.46 5.75
C ILE A 129 5.27 8.36 4.83
N TYR A 130 3.96 8.26 4.87
CA TYR A 130 3.07 9.02 4.00
C TYR A 130 3.06 10.51 4.30
N ASP A 131 3.22 10.92 5.56
CA ASP A 131 3.36 12.33 5.94
C ASP A 131 4.53 13.02 5.23
N ASN A 132 5.56 12.26 4.88
CA ASN A 132 6.73 12.74 4.12
C ASN A 132 6.58 12.52 2.60
N VAL A 133 6.07 11.38 2.19
CA VAL A 133 6.07 10.95 0.78
C VAL A 133 4.96 11.62 -0.02
N LEU A 134 3.77 11.83 0.56
CA LEU A 134 2.65 12.44 -0.17
C LEU A 134 2.95 13.86 -0.64
N PRO A 135 3.48 14.77 0.21
CA PRO A 135 3.91 16.10 -0.24
C PRO A 135 5.03 16.03 -1.29
N TYR A 136 5.99 15.10 -1.13
CA TYR A 136 7.08 14.91 -2.10
C TYR A 136 6.56 14.51 -3.48
N LEU A 137 5.48 13.73 -3.56
CA LEU A 137 4.81 13.35 -4.80
C LEU A 137 3.89 14.43 -5.36
N GLY A 138 3.76 15.59 -4.69
CA GLY A 138 2.87 16.66 -5.10
C GLY A 138 1.39 16.35 -4.82
N ILE A 139 1.09 15.41 -3.94
CA ILE A 139 -0.27 15.10 -3.50
C ILE A 139 -0.62 16.10 -2.41
N GLU A 140 -1.56 17.00 -2.72
CA GLU A 140 -1.97 18.09 -1.82
C GLU A 140 -2.96 17.61 -0.76
N LYS A 141 -2.95 18.28 0.39
CA LYS A 141 -3.97 18.11 1.44
C LYS A 141 -5.32 18.64 0.94
N LYS A 142 -6.38 17.88 1.24
CA LYS A 142 -7.78 18.28 0.97
C LYS A 142 -8.40 18.94 2.20
#